data_f57f20c625d57575a6e5fcb97980cb8d
#
_entry.id   f57f20c625d57575a6e5fcb97980cb8d
#
_cell.length_a   1.000
_cell.length_b   1.000
_cell.length_c   1.000
_cell.angle_alpha   90.00
_cell.angle_beta   90.00
_cell.angle_gamma   90.00
#
_symmetry.space_group_name_H-M   'P 1'
#
loop_
_entity.id
_entity.type
_entity.pdbx_description
1 polymer ?
#
loop_
_entity_poly.entity_id
_entity_poly.type
_entity_poly.pdbx_seq_one_letter_code
_entity_poly.pdbx_strand_id
1 'polypeptide(L)'
;MTLSVYWPRDEYPEAVEVLQRRLSSDVQLHWGSAPPDRCDVLIAGRPDRDQLTASPDLQALVIPFAGVPMSTRATLADFPDLRVHNLHHNAASTAEMAVALLLATAKRLLPFDRALRADDWRPRYEDFTASMLLDGKRALVLGYGAIGQRIARVLNALGLRVTAVCRHPERHPDAADAGVDLRSTRELDDLWAQADALLIALPQTPATEGLVGASELQRMPDHAVLVNVGRGPVVDQAALYEALCDGKLGGAGIDVWYNYPSDPEERANTPPAAYPFGELANVVMSPHRAGGGDAVEARRMAELAELLNALARGQTEAQRVDLSAGY
;
A
#
# COMPACT_ATOMS: atom_id res chain seq x y z
N MET A 1 -30.20 -10.22 16.38
CA MET A 1 -29.42 -11.50 16.37
C MET A 1 -27.96 -11.16 16.61
N THR A 2 -27.28 -11.92 17.46
CA THR A 2 -25.84 -11.70 17.72
C THR A 2 -25.04 -12.18 16.52
N LEU A 3 -24.12 -11.35 16.03
CA LEU A 3 -23.19 -11.66 14.93
C LEU A 3 -22.09 -12.57 15.46
N SER A 4 -21.99 -13.80 14.96
CA SER A 4 -20.92 -14.75 15.30
C SER A 4 -19.70 -14.52 14.39
N VAL A 5 -18.58 -14.15 15.00
CA VAL A 5 -17.33 -13.83 14.31
C VAL A 5 -16.25 -14.82 14.69
N TYR A 6 -15.56 -15.40 13.71
CA TYR A 6 -14.46 -16.30 13.94
C TYR A 6 -13.13 -15.75 13.43
N TRP A 7 -12.11 -15.77 14.27
CA TRP A 7 -10.74 -15.43 13.94
C TRP A 7 -9.81 -16.62 14.24
N PRO A 8 -9.38 -17.38 13.22
CA PRO A 8 -8.54 -18.57 13.39
C PRO A 8 -7.08 -18.20 13.70
N ARG A 9 -6.85 -17.46 14.79
CA ARG A 9 -5.54 -17.06 15.29
C ARG A 9 -5.51 -17.17 16.82
N ASP A 10 -4.42 -17.67 17.31
CA ASP A 10 -4.02 -17.72 18.72
C ASP A 10 -2.76 -16.87 19.02
N GLU A 11 -2.21 -16.24 17.97
CA GLU A 11 -1.07 -15.34 18.06
C GLU A 11 -1.56 -13.94 18.47
N TYR A 12 -1.09 -13.37 19.55
CA TYR A 12 -1.43 -12.05 20.08
C TYR A 12 -2.71 -11.96 20.94
N PRO A 13 -2.76 -12.66 22.08
CA PRO A 13 -3.91 -12.59 23.00
C PRO A 13 -4.21 -11.17 23.48
N GLU A 14 -3.17 -10.33 23.67
CA GLU A 14 -3.32 -8.92 24.04
C GLU A 14 -4.10 -8.09 22.99
N ALA A 15 -3.87 -8.35 21.71
CA ALA A 15 -4.59 -7.67 20.63
C ALA A 15 -6.07 -8.10 20.61
N VAL A 16 -6.36 -9.38 20.87
CA VAL A 16 -7.73 -9.90 20.97
C VAL A 16 -8.46 -9.25 22.14
N GLU A 17 -7.81 -9.09 23.30
CA GLU A 17 -8.42 -8.39 24.43
C GLU A 17 -8.75 -6.93 24.11
N VAL A 18 -7.87 -6.22 23.39
CA VAL A 18 -8.13 -4.85 22.94
C VAL A 18 -9.33 -4.81 22.01
N LEU A 19 -9.43 -5.76 21.08
CA LEU A 19 -10.57 -5.90 20.18
C LEU A 19 -11.85 -6.14 20.97
N GLN A 20 -11.88 -7.15 21.87
CA GLN A 20 -13.04 -7.52 22.64
C GLN A 20 -13.63 -6.38 23.45
N ARG A 21 -12.79 -5.54 24.08
CA ARG A 21 -13.22 -4.38 24.86
C ARG A 21 -13.95 -3.31 24.01
N ARG A 22 -13.80 -3.34 22.69
CA ARG A 22 -14.39 -2.38 21.74
C ARG A 22 -15.62 -2.94 21.00
N LEU A 23 -15.87 -4.25 21.10
CA LEU A 23 -17.03 -4.87 20.47
C LEU A 23 -18.30 -4.55 21.25
N SER A 24 -19.39 -4.35 20.50
CA SER A 24 -20.74 -4.22 21.10
C SER A 24 -21.24 -5.58 21.59
N SER A 25 -22.25 -5.59 22.43
CA SER A 25 -22.93 -6.81 22.91
C SER A 25 -23.55 -7.66 21.79
N ASP A 26 -23.73 -7.07 20.61
CA ASP A 26 -24.29 -7.73 19.43
C ASP A 26 -23.26 -8.50 18.62
N VAL A 27 -21.97 -8.49 19.03
CA VAL A 27 -20.89 -9.24 18.38
C VAL A 27 -20.31 -10.26 19.35
N GLN A 28 -20.30 -11.52 18.94
CA GLN A 28 -19.66 -12.62 19.66
C GLN A 28 -18.39 -13.04 18.91
N LEU A 29 -17.21 -12.76 19.49
CA LEU A 29 -15.93 -13.10 18.90
C LEU A 29 -15.45 -14.45 19.44
N HIS A 30 -15.19 -15.39 18.54
CA HIS A 30 -14.52 -16.65 18.77
C HIS A 30 -13.12 -16.57 18.15
N TRP A 31 -12.07 -17.02 18.85
CA TRP A 31 -10.70 -17.04 18.30
C TRP A 31 -9.97 -18.31 18.70
N GLY A 32 -8.88 -18.63 17.99
CA GLY A 32 -8.09 -19.84 18.19
C GLY A 32 -8.35 -20.90 17.14
N SER A 33 -7.84 -22.11 17.34
CA SER A 33 -7.83 -23.19 16.36
C SER A 33 -9.19 -23.90 16.15
N ALA A 34 -10.11 -23.77 17.10
CA ALA A 34 -11.41 -24.44 17.03
C ALA A 34 -12.49 -23.49 16.47
N PRO A 35 -13.05 -23.76 15.28
CA PRO A 35 -14.17 -22.97 14.76
C PRO A 35 -15.42 -23.17 15.61
N PRO A 36 -16.28 -22.14 15.77
CA PRO A 36 -17.59 -22.28 16.41
C PRO A 36 -18.55 -23.05 15.51
N ASP A 37 -19.63 -23.60 16.10
CA ASP A 37 -20.69 -24.30 15.34
C ASP A 37 -21.38 -23.39 14.30
N ARG A 38 -21.44 -22.09 14.58
CA ARG A 38 -21.95 -21.06 13.68
C ARG A 38 -20.92 -19.95 13.50
N CYS A 39 -20.69 -19.55 12.26
CA CYS A 39 -19.84 -18.43 11.90
C CYS A 39 -20.54 -17.59 10.82
N ASP A 40 -20.87 -16.35 11.14
CA ASP A 40 -21.44 -15.37 10.19
C ASP A 40 -20.32 -14.58 9.48
N VAL A 41 -19.20 -14.34 10.18
CA VAL A 41 -18.05 -13.56 9.68
C VAL A 41 -16.74 -14.27 10.00
N LEU A 42 -15.94 -14.54 8.98
CA LEU A 42 -14.58 -15.05 9.12
C LEU A 42 -13.57 -13.90 9.01
N ILE A 43 -12.61 -13.83 9.94
CA ILE A 43 -11.46 -12.90 9.83
C ILE A 43 -10.25 -13.71 9.37
N ALA A 44 -9.86 -13.58 8.11
CA ALA A 44 -8.69 -14.28 7.56
C ALA A 44 -8.11 -13.52 6.36
N GLY A 45 -6.78 -13.38 6.31
CA GLY A 45 -6.10 -12.72 5.18
C GLY A 45 -5.91 -13.64 3.98
N ARG A 46 -5.75 -14.94 4.22
CA ARG A 46 -5.57 -16.01 3.22
C ARG A 46 -6.34 -17.24 3.66
N PRO A 47 -7.69 -17.19 3.61
CA PRO A 47 -8.48 -18.36 3.96
C PRO A 47 -8.26 -19.48 2.94
N ASP A 48 -8.24 -20.71 3.42
CA ASP A 48 -8.40 -21.88 2.57
C ASP A 48 -9.88 -22.17 2.30
N ARG A 49 -10.12 -23.17 1.43
CA ARG A 49 -11.49 -23.55 1.05
C ARG A 49 -12.28 -24.14 2.23
N ASP A 50 -11.59 -24.90 3.09
CA ASP A 50 -12.22 -25.57 4.23
C ASP A 50 -12.71 -24.53 5.25
N GLN A 51 -11.95 -23.48 5.49
CA GLN A 51 -12.35 -22.34 6.33
C GLN A 51 -13.57 -21.59 5.77
N LEU A 52 -13.67 -21.44 4.44
CA LEU A 52 -14.78 -20.74 3.81
C LEU A 52 -16.07 -21.61 3.74
N THR A 53 -15.94 -22.91 3.84
CA THR A 53 -17.07 -23.85 3.83
C THR A 53 -17.43 -24.41 5.21
N ALA A 54 -16.66 -24.08 6.24
CA ALA A 54 -16.84 -24.61 7.60
C ALA A 54 -18.21 -24.25 8.22
N SER A 55 -18.81 -23.15 7.83
CA SER A 55 -20.12 -22.71 8.31
C SER A 55 -21.06 -22.41 7.13
N PRO A 56 -22.25 -23.02 7.08
CA PRO A 56 -23.26 -22.69 6.06
C PRO A 56 -23.84 -21.27 6.25
N ASP A 57 -23.64 -20.68 7.42
CA ASP A 57 -24.11 -19.33 7.75
C ASP A 57 -23.11 -18.24 7.39
N LEU A 58 -21.93 -18.57 6.81
CA LEU A 58 -20.89 -17.60 6.49
C LEU A 58 -21.37 -16.60 5.45
N GLN A 59 -21.40 -15.33 5.82
CA GLN A 59 -21.91 -14.22 5.01
C GLN A 59 -20.83 -13.24 4.59
N ALA A 60 -19.74 -13.14 5.38
CA ALA A 60 -18.70 -12.18 5.12
C ALA A 60 -17.30 -12.70 5.49
N LEU A 61 -16.32 -12.27 4.73
CA LEU A 61 -14.89 -12.40 5.00
C LEU A 61 -14.31 -11.02 5.31
N VAL A 62 -13.62 -10.88 6.43
CA VAL A 62 -12.85 -9.69 6.74
C VAL A 62 -11.36 -9.99 6.55
N ILE A 63 -10.73 -9.30 5.60
CA ILE A 63 -9.29 -9.32 5.39
C ILE A 63 -8.66 -8.29 6.33
N PRO A 64 -7.83 -8.69 7.31
CA PRO A 64 -7.36 -7.79 8.37
C PRO A 64 -6.23 -6.85 7.91
N PHE A 65 -6.19 -6.48 6.61
CA PHE A 65 -5.26 -5.53 6.01
C PHE A 65 -5.79 -4.99 4.66
N ALA A 66 -5.13 -3.97 4.08
CA ALA A 66 -5.67 -3.20 2.96
C ALA A 66 -5.79 -3.96 1.63
N GLY A 67 -4.85 -4.83 1.30
CA GLY A 67 -4.84 -5.52 0.00
C GLY A 67 -5.47 -6.90 0.06
N VAL A 68 -6.21 -7.29 -0.98
CA VAL A 68 -6.66 -8.68 -1.17
C VAL A 68 -5.56 -9.48 -1.87
N PRO A 69 -4.94 -10.51 -1.24
CA PRO A 69 -3.91 -11.32 -1.87
C PRO A 69 -4.43 -12.02 -3.14
N MET A 70 -3.56 -12.22 -4.14
CA MET A 70 -3.94 -12.89 -5.38
C MET A 70 -4.46 -14.33 -5.15
N SER A 71 -3.82 -15.08 -4.23
CA SER A 71 -4.30 -16.41 -3.84
C SER A 71 -5.71 -16.36 -3.24
N THR A 72 -5.98 -15.38 -2.39
CA THR A 72 -7.31 -15.17 -1.79
C THR A 72 -8.35 -14.84 -2.86
N ARG A 73 -8.01 -14.01 -3.85
CA ARG A 73 -8.92 -13.71 -4.98
C ARG A 73 -9.25 -14.96 -5.80
N ALA A 74 -8.24 -15.78 -6.07
CA ALA A 74 -8.44 -17.05 -6.81
C ALA A 74 -9.41 -17.97 -6.04
N THR A 75 -9.25 -18.10 -4.73
CA THR A 75 -10.16 -18.89 -3.90
C THR A 75 -11.57 -18.30 -3.88
N LEU A 76 -11.70 -16.97 -3.77
CA LEU A 76 -12.99 -16.26 -3.68
C LEU A 76 -13.79 -16.30 -5.00
N ALA A 77 -13.18 -16.64 -6.13
CA ALA A 77 -13.89 -16.81 -7.39
C ALA A 77 -15.00 -17.90 -7.30
N ASP A 78 -14.82 -18.88 -6.43
CA ASP A 78 -15.80 -19.95 -6.17
C ASP A 78 -16.90 -19.53 -5.17
N PHE A 79 -16.81 -18.32 -4.59
CA PHE A 79 -17.72 -17.82 -3.55
C PHE A 79 -18.28 -16.42 -3.92
N PRO A 80 -19.01 -16.28 -5.03
CA PRO A 80 -19.43 -14.98 -5.58
C PRO A 80 -20.38 -14.19 -4.65
N ASP A 81 -21.13 -14.89 -3.80
CA ASP A 81 -22.09 -14.28 -2.87
C ASP A 81 -21.47 -13.85 -1.54
N LEU A 82 -20.22 -14.27 -1.27
CA LEU A 82 -19.53 -13.91 -0.04
C LEU A 82 -19.10 -12.44 -0.07
N ARG A 83 -19.56 -11.66 0.88
CA ARG A 83 -19.13 -10.26 1.02
C ARG A 83 -17.71 -10.22 1.56
N VAL A 84 -16.87 -9.40 0.95
CA VAL A 84 -15.48 -9.24 1.38
C VAL A 84 -15.26 -7.81 1.85
N HIS A 85 -14.64 -7.68 3.01
CA HIS A 85 -14.28 -6.40 3.63
C HIS A 85 -12.78 -6.37 3.91
N ASN A 86 -12.18 -5.20 3.95
CA ASN A 86 -10.77 -5.04 4.29
C ASN A 86 -10.56 -3.86 5.25
N LEU A 87 -9.34 -3.73 5.79
CA LEU A 87 -8.96 -2.67 6.72
C LEU A 87 -7.91 -1.75 6.10
N HIS A 88 -7.99 -0.47 6.47
CA HIS A 88 -7.06 0.57 6.03
C HIS A 88 -6.25 1.21 7.18
N HIS A 89 -6.21 0.56 8.34
CA HIS A 89 -5.57 1.00 9.59
C HIS A 89 -4.12 1.47 9.42
N ASN A 90 -3.40 0.90 8.47
CA ASN A 90 -1.99 1.20 8.18
C ASN A 90 -1.78 2.34 7.16
N ALA A 91 -2.86 2.97 6.70
CA ALA A 91 -2.76 3.99 5.64
C ALA A 91 -1.89 5.19 6.05
N ALA A 92 -1.91 5.59 7.33
CA ALA A 92 -1.08 6.68 7.82
C ALA A 92 0.41 6.29 7.77
N SER A 93 0.78 5.15 8.36
CA SER A 93 2.16 4.65 8.35
C SER A 93 2.69 4.45 6.92
N THR A 94 1.85 3.92 6.01
CA THR A 94 2.25 3.74 4.60
C THR A 94 2.48 5.08 3.90
N ALA A 95 1.66 6.08 4.17
CA ALA A 95 1.86 7.43 3.61
C ALA A 95 3.13 8.10 4.16
N GLU A 96 3.42 7.95 5.47
CA GLU A 96 4.65 8.43 6.09
C GLU A 96 5.88 7.80 5.44
N MET A 97 5.87 6.48 5.22
CA MET A 97 6.96 5.78 4.51
C MET A 97 7.12 6.27 3.07
N ALA A 98 6.03 6.49 2.34
CA ALA A 98 6.10 7.01 0.96
C ALA A 98 6.79 8.38 0.92
N VAL A 99 6.46 9.27 1.86
CA VAL A 99 7.09 10.59 1.97
C VAL A 99 8.54 10.47 2.41
N ALA A 100 8.85 9.57 3.36
CA ALA A 100 10.23 9.32 3.79
C ALA A 100 11.10 8.81 2.63
N LEU A 101 10.59 7.86 1.83
CA LEU A 101 11.26 7.36 0.63
C LEU A 101 11.46 8.47 -0.41
N LEU A 102 10.45 9.32 -0.65
CA LEU A 102 10.59 10.47 -1.55
C LEU A 102 11.69 11.42 -1.08
N LEU A 103 11.65 11.82 0.18
CA LEU A 103 12.63 12.73 0.75
C LEU A 103 14.05 12.12 0.75
N ALA A 104 14.19 10.85 1.16
CA ALA A 104 15.48 10.18 1.16
C ALA A 104 16.08 10.07 -0.23
N THR A 105 15.28 9.78 -1.25
CA THR A 105 15.69 9.68 -2.64
C THR A 105 16.01 11.07 -3.23
N ALA A 106 15.08 12.02 -3.15
CA ALA A 106 15.25 13.37 -3.69
C ALA A 106 16.40 14.13 -3.05
N LYS A 107 16.65 13.92 -1.74
CA LYS A 107 17.76 14.56 -1.01
C LYS A 107 19.06 13.75 -1.03
N ARG A 108 19.09 12.57 -1.68
CA ARG A 108 20.25 11.66 -1.70
C ARG A 108 20.77 11.34 -0.30
N LEU A 109 19.85 11.19 0.65
CA LEU A 109 20.20 11.07 2.06
C LEU A 109 21.12 9.88 2.35
N LEU A 110 20.85 8.72 1.74
CA LEU A 110 21.63 7.50 1.99
C LEU A 110 23.06 7.57 1.44
N PRO A 111 23.32 8.04 0.19
CA PRO A 111 24.68 8.29 -0.27
C PRO A 111 25.46 9.27 0.62
N PHE A 112 24.82 10.36 1.08
CA PHE A 112 25.46 11.33 1.96
C PHE A 112 25.74 10.77 3.36
N ASP A 113 24.82 10.00 3.93
CA ASP A 113 25.03 9.31 5.21
C ASP A 113 26.20 8.31 5.11
N ARG A 114 26.25 7.51 4.03
CA ARG A 114 27.35 6.56 3.81
C ARG A 114 28.71 7.26 3.70
N ALA A 115 28.79 8.34 2.92
CA ALA A 115 30.00 9.12 2.77
C ALA A 115 30.48 9.68 4.12
N LEU A 116 29.58 10.31 4.87
CA LEU A 116 29.95 10.92 6.15
C LEU A 116 30.35 9.88 7.22
N ARG A 117 29.74 8.67 7.21
CA ARG A 117 30.18 7.56 8.08
C ARG A 117 31.56 7.04 7.74
N ALA A 118 32.06 7.34 6.53
CA ALA A 118 33.43 7.05 6.09
C ALA A 118 34.36 8.28 6.20
N ASP A 119 33.98 9.30 6.97
CA ASP A 119 34.70 10.58 7.15
C ASP A 119 34.91 11.36 5.84
N ASP A 120 34.08 11.09 4.82
CA ASP A 120 34.15 11.72 3.50
C ASP A 120 33.20 12.92 3.40
N TRP A 121 33.80 14.11 3.41
CA TRP A 121 33.12 15.39 3.31
C TRP A 121 33.00 15.93 1.87
N ARG A 122 33.54 15.24 0.87
CA ARG A 122 33.52 15.68 -0.53
C ARG A 122 32.12 16.01 -1.04
N PRO A 123 31.04 15.27 -0.73
CA PRO A 123 29.71 15.60 -1.20
C PRO A 123 29.22 17.00 -0.80
N ARG A 124 29.77 17.57 0.28
CA ARG A 124 29.45 18.95 0.67
C ARG A 124 30.00 20.00 -0.28
N TYR A 125 31.12 19.70 -0.92
CA TYR A 125 31.92 20.71 -1.66
C TYR A 125 31.93 20.45 -3.17
N GLU A 126 31.80 19.22 -3.62
CA GLU A 126 32.01 18.85 -5.02
C GLU A 126 30.68 18.78 -5.82
N ASP A 127 29.55 18.49 -5.18
CA ASP A 127 28.26 18.37 -5.87
C ASP A 127 27.12 19.00 -5.06
N PHE A 128 27.10 20.33 -5.05
CA PHE A 128 26.10 21.09 -4.31
C PHE A 128 24.69 21.00 -4.95
N THR A 129 24.59 20.59 -6.21
CA THR A 129 23.35 20.49 -6.98
C THR A 129 22.75 19.08 -7.03
N ALA A 130 23.35 18.11 -6.38
CA ALA A 130 22.96 16.71 -6.45
C ALA A 130 21.55 16.43 -5.88
N SER A 131 21.01 17.31 -5.01
CA SER A 131 19.72 17.14 -4.37
C SER A 131 18.61 17.89 -5.11
N MET A 132 17.46 17.24 -5.29
CA MET A 132 16.27 17.87 -5.85
C MET A 132 15.58 18.77 -4.79
N LEU A 133 15.28 20.02 -5.15
CA LEU A 133 14.33 20.85 -4.40
C LEU A 133 12.89 20.42 -4.80
N LEU A 134 12.06 20.10 -3.80
CA LEU A 134 10.69 19.64 -4.04
C LEU A 134 9.67 20.77 -4.13
N ASP A 135 9.94 21.92 -3.47
CA ASP A 135 9.06 23.08 -3.53
C ASP A 135 8.85 23.57 -4.99
N GLY A 136 7.60 23.79 -5.36
CA GLY A 136 7.18 24.16 -6.71
C GLY A 136 7.19 23.02 -7.73
N LYS A 137 7.69 21.83 -7.41
CA LYS A 137 7.67 20.64 -8.28
C LYS A 137 6.29 20.04 -8.41
N ARG A 138 6.09 19.19 -9.43
CA ARG A 138 4.81 18.52 -9.73
C ARG A 138 4.88 17.06 -9.26
N ALA A 139 3.94 16.69 -8.39
CA ALA A 139 3.76 15.31 -7.97
C ALA A 139 2.57 14.68 -8.65
N LEU A 140 2.76 13.49 -9.22
CA LEU A 140 1.71 12.61 -9.72
C LEU A 140 1.50 11.47 -8.74
N VAL A 141 0.29 11.37 -8.16
CA VAL A 141 -0.09 10.30 -7.23
C VAL A 141 -1.02 9.33 -7.92
N LEU A 142 -0.57 8.10 -8.14
CA LEU A 142 -1.40 7.03 -8.69
C LEU A 142 -2.15 6.33 -7.56
N GLY A 143 -3.48 6.51 -7.54
CA GLY A 143 -4.38 6.05 -6.50
C GLY A 143 -4.71 7.15 -5.48
N TYR A 144 -6.00 7.48 -5.33
CA TYR A 144 -6.50 8.48 -4.39
C TYR A 144 -7.40 7.86 -3.31
N GLY A 145 -7.04 6.66 -2.85
CA GLY A 145 -7.64 5.98 -1.71
C GLY A 145 -7.07 6.47 -0.36
N ALA A 146 -7.25 5.69 0.70
CA ALA A 146 -6.84 6.05 2.07
C ALA A 146 -5.34 6.43 2.20
N ILE A 147 -4.45 5.81 1.42
CA ILE A 147 -3.02 6.12 1.40
C ILE A 147 -2.76 7.36 0.53
N GLY A 148 -3.26 7.37 -0.72
CA GLY A 148 -2.98 8.44 -1.67
C GLY A 148 -3.46 9.82 -1.22
N GLN A 149 -4.61 9.91 -0.56
CA GLN A 149 -5.11 11.15 0.04
C GLN A 149 -4.17 11.72 1.11
N ARG A 150 -3.59 10.84 1.94
CA ARG A 150 -2.62 11.26 2.97
C ARG A 150 -1.31 11.72 2.35
N ILE A 151 -0.81 10.98 1.36
CA ILE A 151 0.38 11.36 0.58
C ILE A 151 0.16 12.75 -0.04
N ALA A 152 -0.94 12.94 -0.78
CA ALA A 152 -1.25 14.19 -1.47
C ALA A 152 -1.26 15.40 -0.52
N ARG A 153 -1.87 15.23 0.67
CA ARG A 153 -1.90 16.29 1.71
C ARG A 153 -0.51 16.69 2.17
N VAL A 154 0.38 15.71 2.43
CA VAL A 154 1.75 16.00 2.88
C VAL A 154 2.58 16.62 1.75
N LEU A 155 2.42 16.16 0.51
CA LEU A 155 3.13 16.73 -0.63
C LEU A 155 2.74 18.19 -0.88
N ASN A 156 1.45 18.54 -0.74
CA ASN A 156 1.01 19.93 -0.78
C ASN A 156 1.67 20.77 0.32
N ALA A 157 1.75 20.23 1.54
CA ALA A 157 2.42 20.93 2.66
C ALA A 157 3.93 21.10 2.45
N LEU A 158 4.56 20.25 1.62
CA LEU A 158 5.95 20.40 1.19
C LEU A 158 6.12 21.34 -0.02
N GLY A 159 5.04 21.98 -0.49
CA GLY A 159 5.07 22.94 -1.59
C GLY A 159 4.99 22.33 -2.99
N LEU A 160 4.74 21.01 -3.15
CA LEU A 160 4.52 20.42 -4.45
C LEU A 160 3.11 20.73 -4.99
N ARG A 161 2.98 20.82 -6.30
CA ARG A 161 1.69 20.83 -6.99
C ARG A 161 1.24 19.40 -7.22
N VAL A 162 0.15 18.99 -6.59
CA VAL A 162 -0.27 17.59 -6.60
C VAL A 162 -1.39 17.35 -7.60
N THR A 163 -1.12 16.49 -8.58
CA THR A 163 -2.14 15.84 -9.40
C THR A 163 -2.28 14.39 -8.92
N ALA A 164 -3.50 13.95 -8.64
CA ALA A 164 -3.77 12.55 -8.30
C ALA A 164 -4.69 11.92 -9.34
N VAL A 165 -4.54 10.60 -9.54
CA VAL A 165 -5.34 9.86 -10.52
C VAL A 165 -6.07 8.72 -9.83
N CYS A 166 -7.39 8.62 -10.07
CA CYS A 166 -8.20 7.51 -9.63
C CYS A 166 -9.29 7.17 -10.66
N ARG A 167 -9.96 6.02 -10.48
CA ARG A 167 -11.03 5.57 -11.39
C ARG A 167 -12.30 6.41 -11.31
N HIS A 168 -12.61 6.87 -10.10
CA HIS A 168 -13.86 7.52 -9.75
C HIS A 168 -13.64 8.86 -9.05
N PRO A 169 -13.13 9.90 -9.76
CA PRO A 169 -12.87 11.21 -9.14
C PRO A 169 -14.15 11.86 -8.56
N GLU A 170 -15.32 11.55 -9.13
CA GLU A 170 -16.61 12.02 -8.65
C GLU A 170 -16.96 11.59 -7.23
N ARG A 171 -16.29 10.57 -6.69
CA ARG A 171 -16.47 10.11 -5.29
C ARG A 171 -15.65 10.93 -4.28
N HIS A 172 -14.85 11.88 -4.76
CA HIS A 172 -13.96 12.69 -3.93
C HIS A 172 -14.16 14.19 -4.23
N PRO A 173 -15.36 14.74 -3.96
CA PRO A 173 -15.67 16.14 -4.27
C PRO A 173 -14.76 17.14 -3.55
N ASP A 174 -14.23 16.76 -2.36
CA ASP A 174 -13.38 17.62 -1.52
C ASP A 174 -11.90 17.64 -1.95
N ALA A 175 -11.51 16.96 -3.04
CA ALA A 175 -10.12 16.90 -3.48
C ALA A 175 -9.56 18.29 -3.85
N ALA A 176 -10.37 19.14 -4.48
CA ALA A 176 -9.99 20.51 -4.84
C ALA A 176 -9.74 21.38 -3.59
N ASP A 177 -10.57 21.24 -2.56
CA ASP A 177 -10.41 21.96 -1.28
C ASP A 177 -9.14 21.51 -0.55
N ALA A 178 -8.70 20.27 -0.77
CA ALA A 178 -7.42 19.75 -0.30
C ALA A 178 -6.22 20.17 -1.17
N GLY A 179 -6.42 21.01 -2.19
CA GLY A 179 -5.39 21.48 -3.09
C GLY A 179 -4.90 20.42 -4.08
N VAL A 180 -5.72 19.41 -4.40
CA VAL A 180 -5.37 18.29 -5.29
C VAL A 180 -6.12 18.42 -6.60
N ASP A 181 -5.38 18.45 -7.72
CA ASP A 181 -5.94 18.31 -9.06
C ASP A 181 -6.25 16.81 -9.30
N LEU A 182 -7.51 16.42 -9.05
CA LEU A 182 -7.91 15.03 -9.16
C LEU A 182 -8.40 14.71 -10.58
N ARG A 183 -7.76 13.70 -11.19
CA ARG A 183 -7.99 13.30 -12.57
C ARG A 183 -8.49 11.84 -12.67
N SER A 184 -9.20 11.58 -13.76
CA SER A 184 -9.58 10.23 -14.16
C SER A 184 -8.39 9.45 -14.73
N THR A 185 -8.40 8.13 -14.61
CA THR A 185 -7.42 7.24 -15.27
C THR A 185 -7.35 7.42 -16.79
N ARG A 186 -8.38 7.98 -17.42
CA ARG A 186 -8.41 8.26 -18.87
C ARG A 186 -7.48 9.42 -19.28
N GLU A 187 -7.12 10.26 -18.31
CA GLU A 187 -6.27 11.44 -18.53
C GLU A 187 -4.80 11.17 -18.17
N LEU A 188 -4.48 9.94 -17.72
CA LEU A 188 -3.16 9.59 -17.20
C LEU A 188 -2.04 9.78 -18.23
N ASP A 189 -2.33 9.53 -19.50
CA ASP A 189 -1.33 9.64 -20.58
C ASP A 189 -0.73 11.04 -20.72
N ASP A 190 -1.49 12.08 -20.43
CA ASP A 190 -1.04 13.47 -20.55
C ASP A 190 -0.22 13.95 -19.34
N LEU A 191 -0.15 13.15 -18.27
CA LEU A 191 0.44 13.55 -16.99
C LEU A 191 1.91 13.12 -16.82
N TRP A 192 2.37 12.08 -17.51
CA TRP A 192 3.70 11.52 -17.35
C TRP A 192 4.84 12.53 -17.54
N ALA A 193 4.76 13.33 -18.61
CA ALA A 193 5.79 14.31 -18.94
C ALA A 193 5.91 15.47 -17.94
N GLN A 194 4.96 15.58 -17.02
CA GLN A 194 4.90 16.65 -16.04
C GLN A 194 5.28 16.18 -14.62
N ALA A 195 5.48 14.88 -14.42
CA ALA A 195 5.71 14.29 -13.10
C ALA A 195 7.18 14.40 -12.68
N ASP A 196 7.53 15.41 -11.87
CA ASP A 196 8.84 15.48 -11.21
C ASP A 196 8.95 14.43 -10.09
N ALA A 197 7.83 14.05 -9.48
CA ALA A 197 7.74 12.98 -8.50
C ALA A 197 6.51 12.11 -8.81
N LEU A 198 6.71 10.80 -8.94
CA LEU A 198 5.66 9.81 -9.13
C LEU A 198 5.51 8.97 -7.85
N LEU A 199 4.32 8.99 -7.22
CA LEU A 199 4.05 8.17 -6.04
C LEU A 199 2.93 7.18 -6.34
N ILE A 200 3.20 5.89 -6.12
CA ILE A 200 2.31 4.79 -6.48
C ILE A 200 1.71 4.19 -5.21
N ALA A 201 0.38 4.31 -5.08
CA ALA A 201 -0.43 3.74 -4.00
C ALA A 201 -1.58 2.87 -4.56
N LEU A 202 -1.31 2.16 -5.65
CA LEU A 202 -2.26 1.28 -6.34
C LEU A 202 -2.19 -0.16 -5.84
N PRO A 203 -3.32 -0.88 -5.79
CA PRO A 203 -3.32 -2.33 -5.65
C PRO A 203 -2.84 -3.00 -6.94
N GLN A 204 -2.38 -4.25 -6.86
CA GLN A 204 -2.14 -5.08 -8.04
C GLN A 204 -3.46 -5.65 -8.55
N THR A 205 -3.76 -5.35 -9.79
CA THR A 205 -4.92 -5.87 -10.55
C THR A 205 -4.47 -6.09 -11.98
N PRO A 206 -5.23 -6.83 -12.82
CA PRO A 206 -4.92 -6.93 -14.24
C PRO A 206 -4.79 -5.58 -14.96
N ALA A 207 -5.49 -4.55 -14.49
CA ALA A 207 -5.44 -3.21 -15.07
C ALA A 207 -4.28 -2.33 -14.55
N THR A 208 -3.62 -2.72 -13.47
CA THR A 208 -2.51 -1.95 -12.88
C THR A 208 -1.17 -2.67 -12.97
N GLU A 209 -1.14 -3.94 -13.32
CA GLU A 209 0.09 -4.69 -13.56
C GLU A 209 0.79 -4.15 -14.81
N GLY A 210 2.07 -3.80 -14.66
CA GLY A 210 2.87 -3.17 -15.71
C GLY A 210 2.41 -1.78 -16.15
N LEU A 211 1.54 -1.12 -15.37
CA LEU A 211 1.02 0.22 -15.71
C LEU A 211 2.13 1.24 -15.92
N VAL A 212 3.23 1.12 -15.19
CA VAL A 212 4.42 1.96 -15.36
C VAL A 212 5.50 1.12 -16.02
N GLY A 213 5.58 1.20 -17.32
CA GLY A 213 6.56 0.49 -18.15
C GLY A 213 7.59 1.44 -18.75
N ALA A 214 8.35 0.94 -19.72
CA ALA A 214 9.39 1.71 -20.41
C ALA A 214 8.85 2.97 -21.10
N SER A 215 7.66 2.87 -21.71
CA SER A 215 7.01 4.00 -22.38
C SER A 215 6.72 5.15 -21.43
N GLU A 216 6.14 4.85 -20.28
CA GLU A 216 5.78 5.82 -19.24
C GLU A 216 7.02 6.46 -18.63
N LEU A 217 8.02 5.65 -18.28
CA LEU A 217 9.29 6.12 -17.72
C LEU A 217 10.05 7.02 -18.73
N GLN A 218 10.04 6.68 -20.02
CA GLN A 218 10.66 7.51 -21.07
C GLN A 218 10.01 8.89 -21.22
N ARG A 219 8.74 9.03 -20.87
CA ARG A 219 8.02 10.31 -20.95
C ARG A 219 8.27 11.22 -19.75
N MET A 220 8.66 10.65 -18.60
CA MET A 220 8.94 11.43 -17.40
C MET A 220 10.22 12.27 -17.57
N PRO A 221 10.36 13.40 -16.83
CA PRO A 221 11.63 14.12 -16.77
C PRO A 221 12.78 13.27 -16.23
N ASP A 222 14.01 13.40 -16.76
CA ASP A 222 15.15 12.58 -16.34
C ASP A 222 15.52 12.74 -14.86
N HIS A 223 15.21 13.88 -14.27
CA HIS A 223 15.40 14.13 -12.84
C HIS A 223 14.29 13.58 -11.95
N ALA A 224 13.23 13.01 -12.53
CA ALA A 224 12.07 12.57 -11.76
C ALA A 224 12.41 11.46 -10.75
N VAL A 225 11.67 11.43 -9.65
CA VAL A 225 11.79 10.41 -8.61
C VAL A 225 10.51 9.56 -8.58
N LEU A 226 10.67 8.24 -8.61
CA LEU A 226 9.58 7.29 -8.46
C LEU A 226 9.55 6.73 -7.02
N VAL A 227 8.35 6.69 -6.41
CA VAL A 227 8.13 6.01 -5.12
C VAL A 227 7.02 4.98 -5.26
N ASN A 228 7.29 3.73 -4.89
CA ASN A 228 6.29 2.68 -4.91
C ASN A 228 6.06 2.08 -3.52
N VAL A 229 4.87 2.34 -2.96
CA VAL A 229 4.35 1.74 -1.71
C VAL A 229 3.06 0.93 -1.94
N GLY A 230 2.69 0.73 -3.21
CA GLY A 230 1.52 -0.03 -3.61
C GLY A 230 1.83 -1.52 -3.76
N ARG A 231 2.22 -1.95 -4.96
CA ARG A 231 2.66 -3.31 -5.27
C ARG A 231 3.78 -3.28 -6.32
N GLY A 232 4.79 -4.15 -6.17
CA GLY A 232 5.93 -4.23 -7.07
C GLY A 232 5.53 -4.31 -8.54
N PRO A 233 4.72 -5.29 -8.95
CA PRO A 233 4.34 -5.49 -10.36
C PRO A 233 3.52 -4.37 -11.02
N VAL A 234 3.14 -3.32 -10.31
CA VAL A 234 2.57 -2.10 -10.93
C VAL A 234 3.62 -1.40 -11.81
N VAL A 235 4.89 -1.57 -11.49
CA VAL A 235 6.02 -1.07 -12.27
C VAL A 235 6.74 -2.25 -12.90
N ASP A 236 7.03 -2.19 -14.20
CA ASP A 236 7.86 -3.19 -14.85
C ASP A 236 9.28 -3.13 -14.29
N GLN A 237 9.78 -4.28 -13.76
CA GLN A 237 11.07 -4.28 -13.07
C GLN A 237 12.26 -4.06 -13.99
N ALA A 238 12.21 -4.56 -15.24
CA ALA A 238 13.27 -4.39 -16.22
C ALA A 238 13.36 -2.92 -16.65
N ALA A 239 12.21 -2.36 -17.02
CA ALA A 239 12.11 -0.96 -17.45
C ALA A 239 12.56 0.01 -16.33
N LEU A 240 12.18 -0.26 -15.06
CA LEU A 240 12.60 0.55 -13.93
C LEU A 240 14.11 0.46 -13.70
N TYR A 241 14.67 -0.76 -13.74
CA TYR A 241 16.11 -0.97 -13.54
C TYR A 241 16.94 -0.27 -14.65
N GLU A 242 16.55 -0.45 -15.91
CA GLU A 242 17.21 0.19 -17.06
C GLU A 242 17.13 1.73 -16.96
N ALA A 243 15.94 2.29 -16.68
CA ALA A 243 15.78 3.74 -16.53
C ALA A 243 16.65 4.34 -15.42
N LEU A 244 16.86 3.59 -14.32
CA LEU A 244 17.73 4.02 -13.21
C LEU A 244 19.21 3.93 -13.57
N CYS A 245 19.63 2.86 -14.29
CA CYS A 245 21.01 2.69 -14.74
C CYS A 245 21.43 3.75 -15.77
N ASP A 246 20.53 4.06 -16.70
CA ASP A 246 20.78 5.00 -17.81
C ASP A 246 20.62 6.47 -17.38
N GLY A 247 20.24 6.72 -16.12
CA GLY A 247 19.99 8.08 -15.63
C GLY A 247 18.74 8.72 -16.20
N LYS A 248 17.86 7.94 -16.86
CA LYS A 248 16.56 8.38 -17.35
C LYS A 248 15.57 8.67 -16.22
N LEU A 249 15.82 8.07 -15.06
CA LEU A 249 15.11 8.37 -13.83
C LEU A 249 16.11 8.79 -12.76
N GLY A 250 15.88 9.93 -12.11
CA GLY A 250 16.79 10.49 -11.11
C GLY A 250 16.95 9.62 -9.88
N GLY A 251 15.93 8.83 -9.53
CA GLY A 251 16.01 7.84 -8.45
C GLY A 251 14.68 7.15 -8.14
N ALA A 252 14.75 6.13 -7.30
CA ALA A 252 13.56 5.42 -6.84
C ALA A 252 13.58 5.13 -5.34
N GLY A 253 12.41 5.23 -4.69
CA GLY A 253 12.12 4.77 -3.34
C GLY A 253 11.14 3.60 -3.38
N ILE A 254 11.55 2.41 -2.95
CA ILE A 254 10.80 1.18 -3.16
C ILE A 254 10.57 0.47 -1.83
N ASP A 255 9.30 0.27 -1.45
CA ASP A 255 8.92 -0.55 -0.29
C ASP A 255 8.38 -1.93 -0.70
N VAL A 256 7.89 -2.07 -1.95
CA VAL A 256 7.21 -3.27 -2.44
C VAL A 256 7.97 -3.89 -3.61
N TRP A 257 8.08 -5.22 -3.63
CA TRP A 257 9.01 -5.94 -4.47
C TRP A 257 8.32 -6.99 -5.35
N TYR A 258 9.13 -7.64 -6.18
CA TYR A 258 8.71 -8.66 -7.15
C TYR A 258 8.83 -10.08 -6.58
N ASN A 259 9.83 -10.29 -5.70
CA ASN A 259 10.04 -11.56 -5.04
C ASN A 259 9.96 -11.39 -3.52
N TYR A 260 9.35 -12.37 -2.87
CA TYR A 260 9.22 -12.45 -1.42
C TYR A 260 9.63 -13.86 -0.96
N PRO A 261 10.20 -14.01 0.24
CA PRO A 261 10.51 -15.33 0.80
C PRO A 261 9.22 -16.15 0.98
N SER A 262 9.26 -17.41 0.55
CA SER A 262 8.13 -18.35 0.66
C SER A 262 8.03 -18.97 2.05
N ASP A 263 9.16 -19.07 2.75
CA ASP A 263 9.27 -19.64 4.08
C ASP A 263 10.21 -18.84 5.00
N PRO A 264 10.25 -19.14 6.32
CA PRO A 264 11.11 -18.45 7.27
C PRO A 264 12.61 -18.59 6.99
N GLU A 265 13.06 -19.67 6.39
CA GLU A 265 14.49 -19.97 6.15
C GLU A 265 15.01 -19.10 5.00
N GLU A 266 14.17 -18.77 4.03
CA GLU A 266 14.51 -17.91 2.90
C GLU A 266 14.60 -16.42 3.26
N ARG A 267 14.09 -15.99 4.43
CA ARG A 267 14.01 -14.57 4.81
C ARG A 267 15.33 -13.82 4.82
N ALA A 268 16.44 -14.53 5.01
CA ALA A 268 17.76 -13.93 5.03
C ALA A 268 18.41 -13.80 3.63
N ASN A 269 17.93 -14.54 2.62
CA ASN A 269 18.64 -14.71 1.37
C ASN A 269 17.77 -14.61 0.09
N THR A 270 16.56 -14.06 0.19
CA THR A 270 15.69 -13.87 -0.99
C THR A 270 16.01 -12.54 -1.67
N PRO A 271 16.54 -12.53 -2.89
CA PRO A 271 16.66 -11.31 -3.67
C PRO A 271 15.27 -10.71 -3.96
N PRO A 272 15.06 -9.41 -3.72
CA PRO A 272 13.73 -8.80 -3.85
C PRO A 272 13.25 -8.66 -5.30
N ALA A 273 14.17 -8.75 -6.26
CA ALA A 273 13.92 -8.61 -7.70
C ALA A 273 14.89 -9.47 -8.52
N ALA A 274 14.63 -9.63 -9.81
CA ALA A 274 15.55 -10.28 -10.74
C ALA A 274 16.78 -9.40 -11.09
N TYR A 275 16.73 -8.11 -10.80
CA TYR A 275 17.76 -7.12 -11.07
C TYR A 275 18.40 -6.62 -9.78
N PRO A 276 19.70 -6.26 -9.78
CA PRO A 276 20.46 -5.88 -8.59
C PRO A 276 20.21 -4.41 -8.18
N PHE A 277 18.99 -4.04 -7.85
CA PHE A 277 18.63 -2.68 -7.41
C PHE A 277 19.46 -2.18 -6.22
N GLY A 278 19.95 -3.08 -5.36
CA GLY A 278 20.78 -2.75 -4.20
C GLY A 278 22.17 -2.19 -4.55
N GLU A 279 22.62 -2.36 -5.80
CA GLU A 279 23.89 -1.82 -6.29
C GLU A 279 23.75 -0.36 -6.78
N LEU A 280 22.52 0.11 -6.99
CA LEU A 280 22.25 1.45 -7.50
C LEU A 280 22.27 2.49 -6.38
N ALA A 281 23.10 3.53 -6.53
CA ALA A 281 23.23 4.60 -5.55
C ALA A 281 22.01 5.54 -5.48
N ASN A 282 21.17 5.55 -6.53
CA ASN A 282 19.96 6.35 -6.64
C ASN A 282 18.69 5.59 -6.22
N VAL A 283 18.82 4.43 -5.55
CA VAL A 283 17.69 3.64 -5.05
C VAL A 283 17.68 3.60 -3.53
N VAL A 284 16.52 3.87 -2.94
CA VAL A 284 16.24 3.68 -1.51
C VAL A 284 15.29 2.50 -1.36
N MET A 285 15.71 1.47 -0.61
CA MET A 285 15.01 0.21 -0.48
C MET A 285 14.46 0.01 0.92
N SER A 286 13.23 -0.47 1.03
CA SER A 286 12.59 -0.89 2.28
C SER A 286 11.94 -2.27 2.10
N PRO A 287 12.00 -3.18 3.09
CA PRO A 287 11.55 -4.57 2.94
C PRO A 287 10.05 -4.73 3.23
N HIS A 288 9.19 -3.99 2.54
CA HIS A 288 7.73 -3.99 2.70
C HIS A 288 7.30 -3.68 4.14
N ARG A 289 7.89 -2.63 4.71
CA ARG A 289 7.65 -2.20 6.10
C ARG A 289 6.77 -0.95 6.24
N ALA A 290 6.30 -0.39 5.12
CA ALA A 290 5.48 0.82 5.12
C ALA A 290 4.21 0.70 5.99
N GLY A 291 3.62 -0.49 6.05
CA GLY A 291 2.42 -0.75 6.86
C GLY A 291 2.69 -1.03 8.34
N GLY A 292 3.94 -1.01 8.81
CA GLY A 292 4.32 -1.27 10.20
C GLY A 292 4.50 -0.01 11.02
N GLY A 293 4.43 -0.14 12.35
CA GLY A 293 4.65 0.97 13.30
C GLY A 293 4.15 0.60 14.69
N ASP A 294 4.54 1.35 15.70
CA ASP A 294 4.24 1.10 17.11
C ASP A 294 2.74 1.10 17.45
N ALA A 295 1.97 2.01 16.84
CA ALA A 295 0.54 2.14 17.08
C ALA A 295 -0.34 1.44 16.01
N VAL A 296 0.24 0.80 15.00
CA VAL A 296 -0.51 0.25 13.86
C VAL A 296 -1.42 -0.89 14.28
N GLU A 297 -0.96 -1.75 15.19
CA GLU A 297 -1.76 -2.87 15.70
C GLU A 297 -2.98 -2.41 16.50
N ALA A 298 -2.81 -1.41 17.37
CA ALA A 298 -3.91 -0.83 18.12
C ALA A 298 -4.96 -0.17 17.19
N ARG A 299 -4.52 0.47 16.10
CA ARG A 299 -5.40 1.00 15.06
C ARG A 299 -6.12 -0.11 14.31
N ARG A 300 -5.45 -1.22 14.00
CA ARG A 300 -6.07 -2.39 13.38
C ARG A 300 -7.22 -2.93 14.23
N MET A 301 -6.99 -3.09 15.54
CA MET A 301 -8.03 -3.57 16.45
C MET A 301 -9.20 -2.58 16.58
N ALA A 302 -8.92 -1.29 16.57
CA ALA A 302 -9.96 -0.26 16.60
C ALA A 302 -10.82 -0.30 15.34
N GLU A 303 -10.21 -0.27 14.16
CA GLU A 303 -10.91 -0.30 12.88
C GLU A 303 -11.66 -1.62 12.66
N LEU A 304 -11.07 -2.75 13.07
CA LEU A 304 -11.73 -4.05 13.03
C LEU A 304 -12.99 -4.06 13.93
N ALA A 305 -12.91 -3.50 15.14
CA ALA A 305 -14.08 -3.38 16.02
C ALA A 305 -15.16 -2.51 15.41
N GLU A 306 -14.80 -1.37 14.81
CA GLU A 306 -15.75 -0.47 14.13
C GLU A 306 -16.47 -1.19 12.99
N LEU A 307 -15.73 -1.93 12.15
CA LEU A 307 -16.29 -2.71 11.06
C LEU A 307 -17.24 -3.80 11.57
N LEU A 308 -16.82 -4.62 12.55
CA LEU A 308 -17.65 -5.70 13.09
C LEU A 308 -18.91 -5.16 13.75
N ASN A 309 -18.83 -4.06 14.50
CA ASN A 309 -19.98 -3.38 15.08
C ASN A 309 -20.90 -2.82 13.99
N ALA A 310 -20.37 -2.33 12.88
CA ALA A 310 -21.17 -1.86 11.75
C ALA A 310 -21.91 -3.02 11.06
N LEU A 311 -21.23 -4.15 10.84
CA LEU A 311 -21.84 -5.37 10.29
C LEU A 311 -22.96 -5.91 11.20
N ALA A 312 -22.76 -5.90 12.52
CA ALA A 312 -23.78 -6.32 13.48
C ALA A 312 -25.05 -5.44 13.43
N ARG A 313 -24.88 -4.15 13.06
CA ARG A 313 -26.00 -3.23 12.81
C ARG A 313 -26.61 -3.35 11.41
N GLY A 314 -26.16 -4.30 10.59
CA GLY A 314 -26.63 -4.50 9.21
C GLY A 314 -26.04 -3.54 8.18
N GLN A 315 -24.97 -2.81 8.51
CA GLN A 315 -24.27 -1.91 7.59
C GLN A 315 -23.29 -2.72 6.70
N THR A 316 -23.82 -3.51 5.79
CA THR A 316 -23.08 -4.51 5.00
C THR A 316 -22.17 -3.92 3.92
N GLU A 317 -22.29 -2.63 3.64
CA GLU A 317 -21.44 -1.93 2.66
C GLU A 317 -20.21 -1.24 3.31
N ALA A 318 -20.09 -1.30 4.64
CA ALA A 318 -18.93 -0.72 5.34
C ALA A 318 -17.62 -1.40 4.90
N GLN A 319 -16.69 -0.63 4.34
CA GLN A 319 -15.38 -1.12 3.86
C GLN A 319 -15.47 -2.35 2.92
N ARG A 320 -16.54 -2.44 2.13
CA ARG A 320 -16.74 -3.54 1.18
C ARG A 320 -15.76 -3.43 0.01
N VAL A 321 -15.13 -4.57 -0.29
CA VAL A 321 -14.24 -4.72 -1.45
C VAL A 321 -15.06 -5.07 -2.69
N ASP A 322 -14.86 -4.35 -3.76
CA ASP A 322 -15.32 -4.73 -5.08
C ASP A 322 -14.29 -5.67 -5.72
N LEU A 323 -14.54 -6.99 -5.62
CA LEU A 323 -13.64 -8.00 -6.17
C LEU A 323 -13.52 -7.91 -7.69
N SER A 324 -14.56 -7.45 -8.40
CA SER A 324 -14.53 -7.27 -9.86
C SER A 324 -13.62 -6.11 -10.26
N ALA A 325 -13.60 -5.09 -9.45
CA ALA A 325 -12.73 -3.93 -9.58
C ALA A 325 -11.30 -4.18 -9.04
N GLY A 326 -11.13 -5.27 -8.29
CA GLY A 326 -9.83 -5.67 -7.75
C GLY A 326 -9.48 -5.10 -6.37
N TYR A 327 -10.36 -4.31 -5.74
CA TYR A 327 -10.17 -3.79 -4.36
C TYR A 327 -11.43 -3.16 -3.78
#